data_ec596c0a7592c5a659bf03dffcabfe67
#
_entry.id   ec596c0a7592c5a659bf03dffcabfe67
#
_cell.length_a   1.000
_cell.length_b   1.000
_cell.length_c   1.000
_cell.angle_alpha   90.00
_cell.angle_beta   90.00
_cell.angle_gamma   90.00
#
_symmetry.space_group_name_H-M   'P 1'
#
loop_
_entity.id
_entity.type
_entity.pdbx_description
1 polymer ?
#
loop_
_entity_poly.entity_id
_entity_poly.type
_entity_poly.pdbx_seq_one_letter_code
_entity_poly.pdbx_strand_id
1 'polypeptide(L)'
;MAARSMSRDPWIAASFLAAGLVLAACVDETHELQVQALGGEAPGVSPGPLHRPGQPCLTCHGEAGPSSHTFVMAGTVFAVEGESAPADGVQVVIEDSVGSYFTATTNQAGNFYITTDQWSPTLPALVQIAKGQSSEQMGTHSGRAGSCADCHTLTPGPTSAGPVFLARGAMEGGP
;
A
#
# COMPACT_ATOMS: atom_id res chain seq x y z
N MET A 1 40.79 23.54 -50.72
CA MET A 1 40.11 22.94 -49.56
C MET A 1 38.78 23.72 -49.34
N ALA A 2 37.66 23.11 -49.71
CA ALA A 2 36.34 23.74 -49.59
C ALA A 2 35.67 23.28 -48.29
N ALA A 3 35.36 24.23 -47.40
CA ALA A 3 34.63 23.97 -46.16
C ALA A 3 33.13 23.75 -46.50
N ARG A 4 32.62 22.56 -46.23
CA ARG A 4 31.18 22.26 -46.28
C ARG A 4 30.49 22.96 -45.13
N SER A 5 29.65 23.91 -45.44
CA SER A 5 28.66 24.52 -44.52
C SER A 5 27.61 23.46 -44.18
N MET A 6 27.58 23.01 -42.94
CA MET A 6 26.45 22.22 -42.42
C MET A 6 25.28 23.17 -42.20
N SER A 7 24.30 23.12 -43.10
CA SER A 7 23.01 23.78 -42.85
C SER A 7 22.31 23.07 -41.68
N ARG A 8 22.09 23.81 -40.61
CA ARG A 8 21.25 23.34 -39.45
C ARG A 8 19.80 23.48 -39.87
N ASP A 9 19.19 22.35 -40.25
CA ASP A 9 17.79 22.33 -40.63
C ASP A 9 16.92 22.59 -39.36
N PRO A 10 16.15 23.70 -39.35
CA PRO A 10 15.32 24.06 -38.19
C PRO A 10 14.24 23.01 -37.86
N TRP A 11 13.90 22.17 -38.82
CA TRP A 11 12.93 21.10 -38.66
C TRP A 11 13.40 19.97 -37.71
N ILE A 12 14.70 19.70 -37.64
CA ILE A 12 15.26 18.69 -36.74
C ILE A 12 15.17 19.16 -35.29
N ALA A 13 15.44 20.46 -35.02
CA ALA A 13 15.33 21.01 -33.67
C ALA A 13 13.87 21.05 -33.18
N ALA A 14 12.91 21.34 -34.06
CA ALA A 14 11.49 21.32 -33.71
C ALA A 14 10.98 19.91 -33.37
N SER A 15 11.48 18.87 -34.06
CA SER A 15 11.10 17.49 -33.82
C SER A 15 11.58 16.98 -32.46
N PHE A 16 12.76 17.37 -31.99
CA PHE A 16 13.26 17.03 -30.67
C PHE A 16 12.51 17.74 -29.54
N LEU A 17 12.04 18.99 -29.77
CA LEU A 17 11.26 19.72 -28.77
C LEU A 17 9.86 19.10 -28.61
N ALA A 18 9.21 18.69 -29.69
CA ALA A 18 7.91 18.03 -29.66
C ALA A 18 7.97 16.64 -28.97
N ALA A 19 9.02 15.86 -29.23
CA ALA A 19 9.24 14.56 -28.58
C ALA A 19 9.48 14.68 -27.07
N GLY A 20 10.16 15.75 -26.62
CA GLY A 20 10.39 16.03 -25.20
C GLY A 20 9.11 16.38 -24.44
N LEU A 21 8.17 17.11 -25.05
CA LEU A 21 6.89 17.46 -24.43
C LEU A 21 5.95 16.25 -24.26
N VAL A 22 6.01 15.28 -25.19
CA VAL A 22 5.15 14.09 -25.10
C VAL A 22 5.60 13.15 -23.97
N LEU A 23 6.88 13.12 -23.62
CA LEU A 23 7.39 12.28 -22.52
C LEU A 23 7.05 12.85 -21.13
N ALA A 24 6.79 14.17 -21.02
CA ALA A 24 6.38 14.79 -19.76
C ALA A 24 4.90 14.54 -19.41
N ALA A 25 4.08 14.07 -20.36
CA ALA A 25 2.63 13.87 -20.18
C ALA A 25 2.24 12.53 -19.55
N CYS A 26 3.19 11.69 -19.13
CA CYS A 26 2.93 10.37 -18.54
C CYS A 26 3.12 10.32 -17.03
N VAL A 27 3.20 11.48 -16.35
CA VAL A 27 3.20 11.51 -14.87
C VAL A 27 1.75 11.44 -14.41
N ASP A 28 1.41 10.45 -13.58
CA ASP A 28 0.11 10.39 -12.91
C ASP A 28 0.07 11.40 -11.76
N GLU A 29 -0.38 12.62 -12.07
CA GLU A 29 -0.49 13.71 -11.08
C GLU A 29 -1.38 13.32 -9.89
N THR A 30 -2.39 12.47 -10.11
CA THR A 30 -3.29 12.02 -9.05
C THR A 30 -2.54 11.15 -8.05
N HIS A 31 -1.71 10.26 -8.54
CA HIS A 31 -0.88 9.38 -7.70
C HIS A 31 0.17 10.20 -6.93
N GLU A 32 0.84 11.13 -7.58
CA GLU A 32 1.79 12.04 -6.93
C GLU A 32 1.14 12.86 -5.81
N LEU A 33 -0.07 13.38 -6.01
CA LEU A 33 -0.82 14.09 -4.98
C LEU A 33 -1.19 13.16 -3.81
N GLN A 34 -1.53 11.90 -4.06
CA GLN A 34 -1.78 10.91 -3.01
C GLN A 34 -0.52 10.65 -2.18
N VAL A 35 0.63 10.45 -2.82
CA VAL A 35 1.92 10.28 -2.13
C VAL A 35 2.24 11.50 -1.26
N GLN A 36 2.10 12.70 -1.80
CA GLN A 36 2.34 13.96 -1.08
C GLN A 36 1.39 14.14 0.11
N ALA A 37 0.11 13.76 -0.05
CA ALA A 37 -0.89 13.84 1.02
C ALA A 37 -0.58 12.95 2.23
N LEU A 38 0.19 11.88 2.05
CA LEU A 38 0.65 11.05 3.17
C LEU A 38 1.70 11.76 4.06
N GLY A 39 2.31 12.83 3.55
CA GLY A 39 3.32 13.60 4.28
C GLY A 39 4.64 12.86 4.51
N GLY A 40 5.49 13.42 5.37
CA GLY A 40 6.76 12.83 5.80
C GLY A 40 6.60 11.76 6.87
N GLU A 41 7.71 11.15 7.28
CA GLU A 41 7.75 10.28 8.46
C GLU A 41 7.36 11.04 9.74
N ALA A 42 6.77 10.32 10.69
CA ALA A 42 6.52 10.90 12.01
C ALA A 42 7.85 11.29 12.67
N PRO A 43 7.90 12.37 13.49
CA PRO A 43 9.11 12.77 14.17
C PRO A 43 9.72 11.63 14.98
N GLY A 44 11.02 11.36 14.76
CA GLY A 44 11.75 10.28 15.44
C GLY A 44 11.55 8.88 14.85
N VAL A 45 10.74 8.73 13.80
CA VAL A 45 10.57 7.45 13.09
C VAL A 45 11.44 7.46 11.83
N SER A 46 12.35 6.51 11.74
CA SER A 46 13.16 6.30 10.53
C SER A 46 12.38 5.48 9.51
N PRO A 47 12.61 5.70 8.18
CA PRO A 47 12.14 4.80 7.16
C PRO A 47 12.55 3.36 7.45
N GLY A 48 11.66 2.39 7.24
CA GLY A 48 11.93 0.98 7.50
C GLY A 48 10.67 0.18 7.79
N PRO A 49 10.79 -1.10 8.18
CA PRO A 49 9.64 -2.01 8.34
C PRO A 49 8.58 -1.55 9.36
N LEU A 50 8.96 -0.68 10.30
CA LEU A 50 8.09 -0.23 11.39
C LEU A 50 7.43 1.13 11.11
N HIS A 51 7.66 1.72 9.95
CA HIS A 51 7.13 3.04 9.63
C HIS A 51 5.64 3.01 9.27
N ARG A 52 4.96 4.13 9.43
CA ARG A 52 3.63 4.45 8.89
C ARG A 52 2.53 3.41 9.13
N PRO A 53 2.34 2.90 10.38
CA PRO A 53 1.26 1.96 10.64
C PRO A 53 -0.11 2.58 10.32
N GLY A 54 -0.99 1.79 9.70
CA GLY A 54 -2.34 2.19 9.33
C GLY A 54 -2.45 3.06 8.08
N GLN A 55 -1.35 3.39 7.41
CA GLN A 55 -1.37 4.14 6.15
C GLN A 55 -1.47 3.19 4.93
N PRO A 56 -1.94 3.69 3.76
CA PRO A 56 -2.04 2.90 2.54
C PRO A 56 -0.64 2.64 1.94
N CYS A 57 -0.03 1.54 2.34
CA CYS A 57 1.35 1.17 1.99
C CYS A 57 1.59 1.14 0.48
N LEU A 58 0.62 0.66 -0.31
CA LEU A 58 0.79 0.51 -1.75
C LEU A 58 0.75 1.84 -2.52
N THR A 59 0.36 2.94 -1.88
CA THR A 59 0.53 4.27 -2.46
C THR A 59 2.00 4.58 -2.73
N CYS A 60 2.91 4.16 -1.83
CA CYS A 60 4.34 4.31 -2.04
C CYS A 60 5.01 3.03 -2.53
N HIS A 61 4.48 1.85 -2.15
CA HIS A 61 5.08 0.54 -2.40
C HIS A 61 4.36 -0.28 -3.49
N GLY A 62 3.38 0.29 -4.20
CA GLY A 62 2.80 -0.29 -5.41
C GLY A 62 3.70 -0.09 -6.64
N GLU A 63 3.31 -0.65 -7.79
CA GLU A 63 4.09 -0.54 -9.04
C GLU A 63 4.34 0.89 -9.50
N ALA A 64 3.37 1.80 -9.27
CA ALA A 64 3.48 3.22 -9.61
C ALA A 64 4.12 4.06 -8.50
N GLY A 65 4.40 3.47 -7.34
CA GLY A 65 4.91 4.19 -6.17
C GLY A 65 6.41 4.52 -6.25
N PRO A 66 6.85 5.52 -5.49
CA PRO A 66 8.25 5.97 -5.50
C PRO A 66 9.21 5.02 -4.78
N SER A 67 8.74 4.00 -4.08
CA SER A 67 9.58 3.07 -3.32
C SER A 67 10.29 2.07 -4.22
N SER A 68 11.53 1.73 -3.88
CA SER A 68 12.27 0.63 -4.53
C SER A 68 11.81 -0.77 -4.10
N HIS A 69 10.96 -0.87 -3.07
CA HIS A 69 10.39 -2.12 -2.58
C HIS A 69 8.93 -2.18 -3.01
N THR A 70 8.58 -3.12 -3.87
CA THR A 70 7.22 -3.28 -4.39
C THR A 70 6.48 -4.37 -3.62
N PHE A 71 5.30 -4.03 -3.11
CA PHE A 71 4.42 -4.94 -2.40
C PHE A 71 3.19 -5.29 -3.25
N VAL A 72 2.75 -6.53 -3.14
CA VAL A 72 1.46 -6.98 -3.71
C VAL A 72 0.32 -6.84 -2.72
N MET A 73 0.62 -7.06 -1.42
CA MET A 73 -0.32 -6.85 -0.33
C MET A 73 0.39 -6.29 0.89
N ALA A 74 -0.27 -5.36 1.59
CA ALA A 74 0.26 -4.79 2.82
C ALA A 74 -0.86 -4.18 3.68
N GLY A 75 -0.63 -4.11 4.99
CA GLY A 75 -1.55 -3.51 5.94
C GLY A 75 -1.02 -3.46 7.35
N THR A 76 -1.87 -3.02 8.27
CA THR A 76 -1.57 -2.94 9.69
C THR A 76 -2.70 -3.56 10.51
N VAL A 77 -2.33 -4.33 11.53
CA VAL A 77 -3.26 -4.89 12.52
C VAL A 77 -3.00 -4.25 13.87
N PHE A 78 -4.07 -3.78 14.52
CA PHE A 78 -4.05 -3.26 15.88
C PHE A 78 -4.54 -4.31 16.87
N ALA A 79 -4.19 -4.15 18.15
CA ALA A 79 -4.43 -5.18 19.15
C ALA A 79 -5.92 -5.28 19.52
N VAL A 80 -6.53 -4.15 19.91
CA VAL A 80 -7.91 -4.10 20.44
C VAL A 80 -8.65 -2.92 19.83
N GLU A 81 -9.91 -3.12 19.52
CA GLU A 81 -10.78 -2.07 19.01
C GLU A 81 -10.85 -0.89 19.96
N GLY A 82 -10.69 0.32 19.42
CA GLY A 82 -10.63 1.56 20.18
C GLY A 82 -9.25 1.94 20.70
N GLU A 83 -8.24 1.08 20.51
CA GLU A 83 -6.87 1.36 20.90
C GLU A 83 -5.98 1.57 19.68
N SER A 84 -4.90 2.34 19.84
CA SER A 84 -3.89 2.53 18.79
C SER A 84 -2.68 1.60 18.94
N ALA A 85 -2.72 0.65 19.90
CA ALA A 85 -1.65 -0.28 20.15
C ALA A 85 -1.49 -1.26 18.97
N PRO A 86 -0.29 -1.40 18.37
CA PRO A 86 -0.07 -2.34 17.28
C PRO A 86 -0.12 -3.78 17.76
N ALA A 87 -0.54 -4.69 16.90
CA ALA A 87 -0.53 -6.13 17.17
C ALA A 87 0.68 -6.80 16.50
N ASP A 88 1.74 -7.01 17.26
CA ASP A 88 2.94 -7.74 16.83
C ASP A 88 2.68 -9.25 16.76
N GLY A 89 3.30 -9.97 15.82
CA GLY A 89 3.27 -11.43 15.74
C GLY A 89 1.90 -12.04 15.39
N VAL A 90 1.01 -11.28 14.75
CA VAL A 90 -0.25 -11.78 14.20
C VAL A 90 0.01 -12.47 12.87
N GLN A 91 -0.52 -13.67 12.69
CA GLN A 91 -0.54 -14.34 11.40
C GLN A 91 -1.64 -13.75 10.53
N VAL A 92 -1.28 -13.31 9.34
CA VAL A 92 -2.19 -12.81 8.31
C VAL A 92 -2.21 -13.84 7.20
N VAL A 93 -3.29 -14.63 7.16
CA VAL A 93 -3.49 -15.69 6.16
C VAL A 93 -4.32 -15.12 5.04
N ILE A 94 -3.85 -15.24 3.82
CA ILE A 94 -4.50 -14.72 2.63
C ILE A 94 -4.73 -15.87 1.68
N GLU A 95 -5.98 -16.06 1.26
CA GLU A 95 -6.39 -17.02 0.24
C GLU A 95 -6.80 -16.23 -1.01
N ASP A 96 -6.18 -16.55 -2.14
CA ASP A 96 -6.53 -15.95 -3.43
C ASP A 96 -7.70 -16.68 -4.12
N SER A 97 -8.18 -16.13 -5.22
CA SER A 97 -9.36 -16.67 -5.94
C SER A 97 -9.15 -18.04 -6.57
N VAL A 98 -7.91 -18.51 -6.68
CA VAL A 98 -7.59 -19.85 -7.20
C VAL A 98 -7.23 -20.85 -6.09
N GLY A 99 -7.40 -20.45 -4.81
CA GLY A 99 -7.17 -21.30 -3.66
C GLY A 99 -5.70 -21.41 -3.26
N SER A 100 -4.85 -20.50 -3.71
CA SER A 100 -3.46 -20.38 -3.25
C SER A 100 -3.39 -19.56 -1.96
N TYR A 101 -2.53 -19.94 -1.03
CA TYR A 101 -2.41 -19.33 0.29
C TYR A 101 -1.03 -18.73 0.50
N PHE A 102 -1.00 -17.58 1.18
CA PHE A 102 0.20 -17.02 1.74
C PHE A 102 -0.04 -16.59 3.19
N THR A 103 0.97 -16.76 4.06
CA THR A 103 0.92 -16.29 5.43
C THR A 103 2.03 -15.30 5.70
N ALA A 104 1.66 -14.07 6.01
CA ALA A 104 2.56 -13.05 6.54
C ALA A 104 2.44 -12.97 8.06
N THR A 105 3.42 -12.37 8.72
CA THR A 105 3.39 -12.11 10.17
C THR A 105 3.60 -10.62 10.42
N THR A 106 2.79 -10.01 11.26
CA THR A 106 2.94 -8.60 11.62
C THR A 106 4.18 -8.38 12.48
N ASN A 107 4.82 -7.24 12.27
CA ASN A 107 5.95 -6.77 13.07
C ASN A 107 5.50 -5.94 14.29
N GLN A 108 6.47 -5.38 15.05
CA GLN A 108 6.23 -4.58 16.27
C GLN A 108 5.35 -3.34 16.06
N ALA A 109 5.24 -2.83 14.82
CA ALA A 109 4.32 -1.76 14.46
C ALA A 109 2.96 -2.27 13.96
N GLY A 110 2.71 -3.59 14.04
CA GLY A 110 1.52 -4.23 13.51
C GLY A 110 1.50 -4.33 11.99
N ASN A 111 2.55 -3.92 11.30
CA ASN A 111 2.62 -3.92 9.84
C ASN A 111 2.94 -5.31 9.32
N PHE A 112 2.31 -5.70 8.21
CA PHE A 112 2.72 -6.81 7.37
C PHE A 112 2.78 -6.36 5.92
N TYR A 113 3.61 -7.00 5.14
CA TYR A 113 3.72 -6.80 3.69
C TYR A 113 4.20 -8.07 3.00
N ILE A 114 3.80 -8.21 1.75
CA ILE A 114 4.15 -9.32 0.87
C ILE A 114 4.70 -8.70 -0.41
N THR A 115 5.94 -9.04 -0.75
CA THR A 115 6.62 -8.53 -1.93
C THR A 115 6.28 -9.34 -3.17
N THR A 116 6.51 -8.76 -4.35
CA THR A 116 6.20 -9.40 -5.64
C THR A 116 7.00 -10.68 -5.89
N ASP A 117 8.17 -10.82 -5.27
CA ASP A 117 9.03 -12.01 -5.36
C ASP A 117 8.64 -13.13 -4.38
N GLN A 118 7.91 -12.80 -3.31
CA GLN A 118 7.42 -13.79 -2.34
C GLN A 118 6.16 -14.49 -2.84
N TRP A 119 5.21 -13.73 -3.39
CA TRP A 119 3.94 -14.26 -3.85
C TRP A 119 3.24 -13.28 -4.80
N SER A 120 2.44 -13.82 -5.73
CA SER A 120 1.62 -13.03 -6.66
C SER A 120 0.19 -13.56 -6.63
N PRO A 121 -0.71 -12.98 -5.81
CA PRO A 121 -2.08 -13.44 -5.65
C PRO A 121 -2.93 -13.17 -6.89
N THR A 122 -3.86 -14.09 -7.17
CA THR A 122 -4.93 -13.85 -8.13
C THR A 122 -6.14 -13.28 -7.39
N LEU A 123 -6.40 -11.98 -7.54
CA LEU A 123 -7.53 -11.34 -6.87
C LEU A 123 -8.88 -11.79 -7.46
N PRO A 124 -9.98 -11.78 -6.67
CA PRO A 124 -10.08 -11.28 -5.29
C PRO A 124 -9.47 -12.24 -4.26
N ALA A 125 -9.06 -11.71 -3.10
CA ALA A 125 -8.49 -12.48 -2.01
C ALA A 125 -9.32 -12.35 -0.72
N LEU A 126 -9.36 -13.42 0.07
CA LEU A 126 -9.94 -13.45 1.41
C LEU A 126 -8.82 -13.37 2.43
N VAL A 127 -9.01 -12.58 3.49
CA VAL A 127 -8.00 -12.37 4.52
C VAL A 127 -8.53 -12.80 5.88
N GLN A 128 -7.73 -13.57 6.59
CA GLN A 128 -7.94 -13.95 7.99
C GLN A 128 -6.71 -13.53 8.81
N ILE A 129 -6.95 -13.05 10.02
CA ILE A 129 -5.89 -12.77 10.98
C ILE A 129 -6.06 -13.67 12.20
N ALA A 130 -4.94 -14.13 12.79
CA ALA A 130 -4.98 -15.01 13.96
C ALA A 130 -3.74 -14.82 14.86
N LYS A 131 -3.95 -14.89 16.18
CA LYS A 131 -2.88 -14.97 17.17
C LYS A 131 -3.39 -15.68 18.43
N GLY A 132 -2.76 -16.79 18.81
CA GLY A 132 -3.21 -17.61 19.94
C GLY A 132 -4.62 -18.15 19.70
N GLN A 133 -5.58 -17.75 20.56
CA GLN A 133 -6.98 -18.16 20.43
C GLN A 133 -7.86 -17.10 19.73
N SER A 134 -7.31 -15.93 19.43
CA SER A 134 -8.02 -14.86 18.70
C SER A 134 -7.89 -15.07 17.21
N SER A 135 -9.00 -14.96 16.49
CA SER A 135 -9.04 -15.03 15.04
C SER A 135 -10.21 -14.19 14.52
N GLU A 136 -9.94 -13.40 13.50
CA GLU A 136 -10.95 -12.60 12.78
C GLU A 136 -10.78 -12.79 11.29
N GLN A 137 -11.89 -12.89 10.56
CA GLN A 137 -11.90 -13.07 9.12
C GLN A 137 -12.71 -11.95 8.47
N MET A 138 -12.25 -11.47 7.33
CA MET A 138 -13.01 -10.50 6.53
C MET A 138 -14.35 -11.10 6.09
N GLY A 139 -15.42 -10.31 6.21
CA GLY A 139 -16.73 -10.69 5.70
C GLY A 139 -16.90 -10.53 4.18
N THR A 140 -15.90 -9.91 3.51
CA THR A 140 -15.86 -9.70 2.06
C THR A 140 -14.46 -9.98 1.54
N HIS A 141 -14.31 -10.01 0.20
CA HIS A 141 -13.01 -10.19 -0.44
C HIS A 141 -12.36 -8.85 -0.77
N SER A 142 -11.03 -8.80 -0.72
CA SER A 142 -10.24 -7.72 -1.30
C SER A 142 -10.26 -7.87 -2.82
N GLY A 143 -10.93 -6.95 -3.51
CA GLY A 143 -11.28 -7.15 -4.92
C GLY A 143 -10.27 -6.67 -5.95
N ARG A 144 -9.49 -5.61 -5.65
CA ARG A 144 -8.66 -4.93 -6.66
C ARG A 144 -7.26 -4.56 -6.22
N ALA A 145 -7.07 -4.32 -4.94
CA ALA A 145 -5.81 -3.83 -4.41
C ALA A 145 -5.42 -4.62 -3.18
N GLY A 146 -4.12 -4.84 -3.00
CA GLY A 146 -3.57 -5.44 -1.80
C GLY A 146 -3.36 -4.46 -0.66
N SER A 147 -3.77 -3.19 -0.79
CA SER A 147 -3.68 -2.18 0.27
C SER A 147 -4.89 -2.30 1.20
N CYS A 148 -4.69 -2.84 2.39
CA CYS A 148 -5.75 -2.97 3.39
C CYS A 148 -6.29 -1.61 3.83
N ALA A 149 -5.44 -0.60 3.93
CA ALA A 149 -5.80 0.74 4.37
C ALA A 149 -6.65 1.53 3.34
N ASP A 150 -6.84 1.04 2.12
CA ASP A 150 -7.76 1.66 1.16
C ASP A 150 -9.23 1.51 1.61
N CYS A 151 -9.53 0.43 2.37
CA CYS A 151 -10.84 0.19 2.97
C CYS A 151 -10.80 0.27 4.50
N HIS A 152 -9.66 0.00 5.14
CA HIS A 152 -9.46 -0.02 6.58
C HIS A 152 -8.67 1.22 7.04
N THR A 153 -9.24 2.41 6.82
CA THR A 153 -8.59 3.67 7.22
C THR A 153 -8.57 3.84 8.73
N LEU A 154 -7.59 4.59 9.25
CA LEU A 154 -7.47 4.89 10.69
C LEU A 154 -8.68 5.63 11.25
N THR A 155 -9.35 6.45 10.42
CA THR A 155 -10.57 7.14 10.79
C THR A 155 -11.76 6.44 10.11
N PRO A 156 -12.66 5.81 10.86
CA PRO A 156 -13.88 5.21 10.31
C PRO A 156 -14.73 6.24 9.57
N GLY A 157 -15.42 5.82 8.53
CA GLY A 157 -16.29 6.69 7.75
C GLY A 157 -17.26 5.88 6.88
N PRO A 158 -18.12 6.55 6.09
CA PRO A 158 -19.12 5.85 5.27
C PRO A 158 -18.54 4.87 4.25
N THR A 159 -17.29 5.08 3.86
CA THR A 159 -16.57 4.25 2.88
C THR A 159 -15.43 3.44 3.50
N SER A 160 -15.29 3.45 4.84
CA SER A 160 -14.23 2.77 5.57
C SER A 160 -14.79 1.80 6.59
N ALA A 161 -14.27 0.58 6.60
CA ALA A 161 -14.54 -0.41 7.64
C ALA A 161 -13.84 -0.09 8.98
N GLY A 162 -13.05 0.98 9.04
CA GLY A 162 -12.18 1.28 10.18
C GLY A 162 -10.94 0.38 10.24
N PRO A 163 -10.04 0.63 11.20
CA PRO A 163 -8.81 -0.15 11.37
C PRO A 163 -9.06 -1.64 11.59
N VAL A 164 -8.10 -2.46 11.22
CA VAL A 164 -8.16 -3.91 11.48
C VAL A 164 -7.71 -4.20 12.92
N PHE A 165 -8.55 -4.87 13.69
CA PHE A 165 -8.26 -5.24 15.07
C PHE A 165 -8.23 -6.76 15.25
N LEU A 166 -7.29 -7.25 16.07
CA LEU A 166 -7.18 -8.66 16.42
C LEU A 166 -8.29 -9.08 17.42
N ALA A 167 -8.71 -8.16 18.27
CA ALA A 167 -9.79 -8.40 19.23
C ALA A 167 -10.74 -7.22 19.26
N ARG A 168 -12.03 -7.51 19.48
CA ARG A 168 -13.03 -6.48 19.71
C ARG A 168 -12.84 -5.89 21.10
N GLY A 169 -13.01 -4.58 21.23
CA GLY A 169 -13.09 -3.92 22.53
C GLY A 169 -14.21 -4.53 23.38
N ALA A 170 -14.04 -4.54 24.69
CA ALA A 170 -15.13 -4.90 25.58
C ALA A 170 -16.31 -3.94 25.28
N MET A 171 -17.43 -4.49 24.83
CA MET A 171 -18.65 -3.69 24.75
C MET A 171 -18.95 -3.24 26.17
N GLU A 172 -18.76 -1.95 26.47
CA GLU A 172 -19.30 -1.36 27.69
C GLU A 172 -20.80 -1.67 27.69
N GLY A 173 -21.20 -2.49 28.65
CA GLY A 173 -22.56 -2.99 28.72
C GLY A 173 -23.53 -1.80 28.69
N GLY A 174 -24.34 -1.76 27.64
CA GLY A 174 -25.50 -0.86 27.61
C GLY A 174 -26.40 -1.14 28.80
N PRO A 175 -27.14 -0.12 29.24
CA PRO A 175 -27.97 -0.19 30.42
C PRO A 175 -29.09 -1.23 30.35
#